data_6b28dcb0677a351eb16be5473b3f7b48
#
_entry.id   6b28dcb0677a351eb16be5473b3f7b48
#
_cell.length_a   1.000
_cell.length_b   1.000
_cell.length_c   1.000
_cell.angle_alpha   90.00
_cell.angle_beta   90.00
_cell.angle_gamma   90.00
#
_symmetry.space_group_name_H-M   'P 1'
#
loop_
_entity.id
_entity.type
_entity.pdbx_description
1 polymer ?
#
loop_
_entity_poly.entity_id
_entity_poly.type
_entity_poly.pdbx_seq_one_letter_code
_entity_poly.pdbx_strand_id
1 'polypeptide(L)'
;MDTTISLLPSELAISKLHGYLLGAVGPRPIAFASTMNASGIPNLSPFSFFNVFSANPPILIFSPARRVRDNTIKHTLENVLQTPEVVINIVDYDMVQQMSLSSTEYGTEVNEFKKAGLTMQKSDLVKPFRVAESPVQFECKVTKVEALGKDGGAGNLVFSEVVKIHIKESILDENGAIDQYKIDQVARMGGNWYTRANTGLFEVPKPLSSLGIGVDQIPEDIRKSNVLTGNDLGMLGNIEKTPSKEEVLKFLDEHVEIRRLLSADDQKQLHKYAQGLLEDNKVLEAWKALLADRITR
;
A
#
# COMPACT_ATOMS: atom_id res chain seq x y z
N MET A 1 -20.37 18.61 12.34
CA MET A 1 -19.99 17.18 12.48
C MET A 1 -20.41 16.49 11.20
N ASP A 2 -19.51 15.74 10.59
CA ASP A 2 -19.88 14.95 9.41
C ASP A 2 -20.89 13.87 9.80
N THR A 3 -21.90 13.69 8.94
CA THR A 3 -22.94 12.68 9.17
C THR A 3 -22.40 11.30 8.78
N THR A 4 -22.42 10.36 9.71
CA THR A 4 -22.03 8.98 9.46
C THR A 4 -23.25 8.13 9.12
N ILE A 5 -23.19 7.31 8.05
CA ILE A 5 -24.17 6.28 7.77
C ILE A 5 -23.69 4.94 8.31
N SER A 6 -24.60 4.15 8.90
CA SER A 6 -24.31 2.79 9.37
C SER A 6 -25.08 1.79 8.53
N LEU A 7 -24.43 0.73 8.08
CA LEU A 7 -24.98 -0.24 7.15
C LEU A 7 -24.73 -1.67 7.66
N LEU A 8 -25.73 -2.54 7.52
CA LEU A 8 -25.59 -3.97 7.75
C LEU A 8 -25.28 -4.67 6.41
N PRO A 9 -24.18 -5.43 6.30
CA PRO A 9 -23.86 -6.15 5.06
C PRO A 9 -24.99 -7.09 4.58
N SER A 10 -25.74 -7.69 5.49
CA SER A 10 -26.86 -8.59 5.19
C SER A 10 -28.07 -7.91 4.53
N GLU A 11 -28.16 -6.57 4.61
CA GLU A 11 -29.25 -5.78 4.04
C GLU A 11 -28.87 -5.17 2.67
N LEU A 12 -27.62 -5.37 2.22
CA LEU A 12 -27.13 -4.82 0.99
C LEU A 12 -27.13 -5.84 -0.14
N ALA A 13 -27.47 -5.38 -1.35
CA ALA A 13 -27.18 -6.16 -2.54
C ALA A 13 -25.66 -6.40 -2.65
N ILE A 14 -25.25 -7.61 -3.06
CA ILE A 14 -23.83 -8.02 -3.16
C ILE A 14 -23.02 -7.02 -3.99
N SER A 15 -23.57 -6.50 -5.09
CA SER A 15 -22.88 -5.51 -5.94
C SER A 15 -22.62 -4.19 -5.21
N LYS A 16 -23.54 -3.73 -4.36
CA LYS A 16 -23.40 -2.50 -3.57
C LYS A 16 -22.38 -2.70 -2.45
N LEU A 17 -22.48 -3.81 -1.73
CA LEU A 17 -21.50 -4.19 -0.69
C LEU A 17 -20.09 -4.28 -1.30
N HIS A 18 -19.94 -4.97 -2.43
CA HIS A 18 -18.68 -5.08 -3.16
C HIS A 18 -18.12 -3.69 -3.53
N GLY A 19 -18.98 -2.77 -4.00
CA GLY A 19 -18.57 -1.39 -4.29
C GLY A 19 -18.00 -0.67 -3.07
N TYR A 20 -18.64 -0.77 -1.89
CA TYR A 20 -18.13 -0.18 -0.66
C TYR A 20 -16.81 -0.80 -0.21
N LEU A 21 -16.69 -2.14 -0.24
CA LEU A 21 -15.47 -2.84 0.15
C LEU A 21 -14.29 -2.44 -0.75
N LEU A 22 -14.49 -2.41 -2.08
CA LEU A 22 -13.43 -2.02 -3.01
C LEU A 22 -13.10 -0.53 -2.96
N GLY A 23 -14.06 0.33 -2.61
CA GLY A 23 -13.83 1.76 -2.45
C GLY A 23 -13.08 2.09 -1.16
N ALA A 24 -13.37 1.36 -0.08
CA ALA A 24 -12.78 1.60 1.23
C ALA A 24 -11.41 0.92 1.40
N VAL A 25 -11.24 -0.31 0.87
CA VAL A 25 -10.00 -1.07 0.98
C VAL A 25 -9.15 -0.83 -0.28
N GLY A 26 -8.30 0.17 -0.21
CA GLY A 26 -7.38 0.56 -1.29
C GLY A 26 -6.27 1.49 -0.76
N PRO A 27 -5.18 1.63 -1.51
CA PRO A 27 -4.85 0.94 -2.77
C PRO A 27 -4.55 -0.55 -2.58
N ARG A 28 -4.96 -1.38 -3.54
CA ARG A 28 -4.72 -2.82 -3.53
C ARG A 28 -3.64 -3.18 -4.54
N PRO A 29 -2.58 -3.90 -4.16
CA PRO A 29 -1.60 -4.44 -5.11
C PRO A 29 -2.27 -5.43 -6.07
N ILE A 30 -1.63 -5.70 -7.21
CA ILE A 30 -2.17 -6.54 -8.26
C ILE A 30 -1.28 -7.76 -8.42
N ALA A 31 -1.85 -8.95 -8.20
CA ALA A 31 -1.27 -10.22 -8.64
C ALA A 31 -1.63 -10.43 -10.10
N PHE A 32 -0.70 -10.23 -11.02
CA PHE A 32 -0.87 -10.60 -12.42
C PHE A 32 -0.47 -12.08 -12.56
N ALA A 33 -1.46 -12.94 -12.33
CA ALA A 33 -1.27 -14.37 -12.16
C ALA A 33 -1.25 -15.10 -13.50
N SER A 34 -0.12 -15.74 -13.78
CA SER A 34 0.04 -16.68 -14.88
C SER A 34 -0.10 -18.11 -14.36
N THR A 35 -0.95 -18.89 -15.00
CA THR A 35 -1.17 -20.29 -14.72
C THR A 35 -1.14 -21.11 -16.03
N MET A 36 -1.17 -22.42 -15.92
CA MET A 36 -1.21 -23.32 -17.07
C MET A 36 -2.17 -24.47 -16.77
N ASN A 37 -3.02 -24.81 -17.72
CA ASN A 37 -3.89 -25.97 -17.58
C ASN A 37 -3.15 -27.29 -17.80
N ALA A 38 -3.82 -28.42 -17.56
CA ALA A 38 -3.23 -29.73 -17.73
C ALA A 38 -2.78 -30.04 -19.17
N SER A 39 -3.36 -29.37 -20.19
CA SER A 39 -2.97 -29.50 -21.59
C SER A 39 -1.83 -28.56 -22.00
N GLY A 40 -1.28 -27.79 -21.07
CA GLY A 40 -0.17 -26.86 -21.35
C GLY A 40 -0.59 -25.51 -21.93
N ILE A 41 -1.88 -25.17 -21.91
CA ILE A 41 -2.38 -23.89 -22.39
C ILE A 41 -2.18 -22.84 -21.30
N PRO A 42 -1.44 -21.75 -21.57
CA PRO A 42 -1.23 -20.69 -20.61
C PRO A 42 -2.49 -19.82 -20.42
N ASN A 43 -2.67 -19.32 -19.18
CA ASN A 43 -3.69 -18.34 -18.83
C ASN A 43 -3.04 -17.21 -18.02
N LEU A 44 -3.46 -15.97 -18.26
CA LEU A 44 -2.92 -14.79 -17.59
C LEU A 44 -4.07 -13.85 -17.19
N SER A 45 -4.21 -13.59 -15.88
CA SER A 45 -5.31 -12.76 -15.37
C SER A 45 -4.92 -11.95 -14.14
N PRO A 46 -5.37 -10.69 -13.99
CA PRO A 46 -5.08 -9.86 -12.82
C PRO A 46 -6.08 -10.07 -11.69
N PHE A 47 -5.55 -10.02 -10.45
CA PHE A 47 -6.32 -10.08 -9.22
C PHE A 47 -5.85 -9.02 -8.24
N SER A 48 -6.75 -8.17 -7.74
CA SER A 48 -6.43 -7.14 -6.75
C SER A 48 -6.82 -7.49 -5.31
N PHE A 49 -7.39 -8.67 -5.08
CA PHE A 49 -7.42 -9.26 -3.75
C PHE A 49 -6.11 -10.04 -3.57
N PHE A 50 -5.06 -9.32 -3.16
CA PHE A 50 -3.69 -9.83 -3.16
C PHE A 50 -2.84 -9.14 -2.12
N ASN A 51 -1.98 -9.88 -1.42
CA ASN A 51 -0.93 -9.34 -0.56
C ASN A 51 0.14 -10.39 -0.20
N VAL A 52 1.20 -9.92 0.53
CA VAL A 52 2.19 -10.75 1.24
C VAL A 52 1.65 -11.07 2.62
N PHE A 53 1.70 -12.34 3.04
CA PHE A 53 1.17 -12.79 4.33
C PHE A 53 2.21 -13.43 5.25
N SER A 54 3.35 -13.88 4.70
CA SER A 54 4.46 -14.44 5.48
C SER A 54 5.77 -14.28 4.72
N ALA A 55 6.85 -14.08 5.46
CA ALA A 55 8.22 -14.08 4.94
C ALA A 55 8.96 -15.40 5.21
N ASN A 56 8.52 -16.20 6.19
CA ASN A 56 9.09 -17.50 6.50
C ASN A 56 8.01 -18.49 6.98
N PRO A 57 7.52 -19.40 6.12
CA PRO A 57 7.79 -19.46 4.68
C PRO A 57 7.28 -18.23 3.91
N PRO A 58 7.81 -17.92 2.72
CA PRO A 58 7.40 -16.74 1.94
C PRO A 58 6.07 -17.03 1.23
N ILE A 59 4.97 -16.50 1.77
CA ILE A 59 3.61 -16.77 1.27
C ILE A 59 2.99 -15.50 0.70
N LEU A 60 2.57 -15.58 -0.55
CA LEU A 60 1.68 -14.65 -1.21
C LEU A 60 0.27 -15.26 -1.27
N ILE A 61 -0.77 -14.45 -1.05
CA ILE A 61 -2.16 -14.90 -1.21
C ILE A 61 -2.88 -13.97 -2.18
N PHE A 62 -3.51 -14.55 -3.19
CA PHE A 62 -4.46 -13.83 -4.04
C PHE A 62 -5.81 -14.58 -4.06
N SER A 63 -6.89 -13.88 -4.41
CA SER A 63 -8.22 -14.47 -4.34
C SER A 63 -9.02 -14.27 -5.63
N PRO A 64 -9.11 -15.28 -6.50
CA PRO A 64 -10.08 -15.33 -7.58
C PRO A 64 -11.50 -15.49 -7.01
N ALA A 65 -12.32 -14.44 -7.11
CA ALA A 65 -13.72 -14.53 -6.69
C ALA A 65 -14.56 -15.27 -7.73
N ARG A 66 -15.61 -15.97 -7.26
CA ARG A 66 -16.68 -16.51 -8.12
C ARG A 66 -17.44 -15.36 -8.79
N ARG A 67 -17.82 -15.52 -10.03
CA ARG A 67 -18.56 -14.47 -10.75
C ARG A 67 -19.92 -14.25 -10.13
N VAL A 68 -20.26 -13.00 -9.84
CA VAL A 68 -21.56 -12.65 -9.24
C VAL A 68 -22.72 -13.00 -10.17
N ARG A 69 -22.51 -12.86 -11.50
CA ARG A 69 -23.53 -13.02 -12.55
C ARG A 69 -24.07 -14.44 -12.65
N ASP A 70 -23.18 -15.44 -12.61
CA ASP A 70 -23.48 -16.82 -12.99
C ASP A 70 -22.85 -17.87 -12.05
N ASN A 71 -22.23 -17.43 -10.98
CA ASN A 71 -21.55 -18.27 -9.98
C ASN A 71 -20.45 -19.19 -10.58
N THR A 72 -19.92 -18.86 -11.75
CA THR A 72 -18.79 -19.61 -12.34
C THR A 72 -17.45 -19.23 -11.72
N ILE A 73 -16.47 -20.09 -11.85
CA ILE A 73 -15.09 -19.83 -11.40
C ILE A 73 -14.24 -19.34 -12.59
N LYS A 74 -13.09 -18.75 -12.29
CA LYS A 74 -12.13 -18.28 -13.29
C LYS A 74 -11.15 -19.39 -13.67
N HIS A 75 -10.67 -19.39 -14.92
CA HIS A 75 -9.70 -20.37 -15.43
C HIS A 75 -8.44 -20.43 -14.55
N THR A 76 -7.98 -19.32 -14.00
CA THR A 76 -6.87 -19.28 -13.04
C THR A 76 -7.13 -20.19 -11.82
N LEU A 77 -8.35 -20.18 -11.27
CA LEU A 77 -8.71 -21.05 -10.15
C LEU A 77 -8.80 -22.52 -10.58
N GLU A 78 -9.40 -22.80 -11.72
CA GLU A 78 -9.44 -24.15 -12.30
C GLU A 78 -8.02 -24.72 -12.49
N ASN A 79 -7.13 -23.90 -13.05
CA ASN A 79 -5.75 -24.29 -13.32
C ASN A 79 -4.99 -24.60 -12.02
N VAL A 80 -5.04 -23.75 -10.99
CA VAL A 80 -4.30 -23.98 -9.73
C VAL A 80 -4.84 -25.17 -8.93
N LEU A 81 -6.10 -25.56 -9.12
CA LEU A 81 -6.67 -26.76 -8.54
C LEU A 81 -6.17 -28.04 -9.23
N GLN A 82 -5.84 -27.98 -10.52
CA GLN A 82 -5.33 -29.10 -11.30
C GLN A 82 -3.81 -29.16 -11.34
N THR A 83 -3.18 -28.00 -11.50
CA THR A 83 -1.72 -27.83 -11.60
C THR A 83 -1.33 -26.77 -10.56
N PRO A 84 -0.92 -27.18 -9.35
CA PRO A 84 -0.74 -26.27 -8.20
C PRO A 84 0.54 -25.41 -8.34
N GLU A 85 0.63 -24.66 -9.42
CA GLU A 85 1.72 -23.75 -9.77
C GLU A 85 1.18 -22.46 -10.31
N VAL A 86 1.81 -21.34 -9.95
CA VAL A 86 1.46 -20.02 -10.43
C VAL A 86 2.70 -19.13 -10.49
N VAL A 87 2.76 -18.24 -11.47
CA VAL A 87 3.70 -17.12 -11.46
C VAL A 87 2.92 -15.84 -11.18
N ILE A 88 3.31 -15.13 -10.14
CA ILE A 88 2.74 -13.81 -9.81
C ILE A 88 3.69 -12.76 -10.32
N ASN A 89 3.23 -11.95 -11.27
CA ASN A 89 3.98 -10.86 -11.87
C ASN A 89 3.48 -9.52 -11.28
N ILE A 90 4.39 -8.65 -10.88
CA ILE A 90 4.06 -7.31 -10.39
C ILE A 90 3.79 -6.40 -11.59
N VAL A 91 2.80 -5.52 -11.45
CA VAL A 91 2.36 -4.61 -12.50
C VAL A 91 2.89 -3.20 -12.22
N ASP A 92 3.62 -2.67 -13.18
CA ASP A 92 4.04 -1.27 -13.24
C ASP A 92 3.12 -0.42 -14.12
N TYR A 93 3.41 0.87 -14.23
CA TYR A 93 2.59 1.79 -15.01
C TYR A 93 2.67 1.50 -16.51
N ASP A 94 3.82 1.06 -17.01
CA ASP A 94 4.06 0.87 -18.46
C ASP A 94 3.23 -0.28 -19.04
N MET A 95 2.88 -1.30 -18.22
CA MET A 95 2.09 -2.45 -18.68
C MET A 95 0.62 -2.47 -18.20
N VAL A 96 0.16 -1.44 -17.47
CA VAL A 96 -1.19 -1.46 -16.82
C VAL A 96 -2.34 -1.63 -17.81
N GLN A 97 -2.26 -1.06 -19.01
CA GLN A 97 -3.31 -1.19 -20.04
C GLN A 97 -3.33 -2.60 -20.64
N GLN A 98 -2.17 -3.20 -20.89
CA GLN A 98 -2.04 -4.57 -21.37
C GLN A 98 -2.56 -5.56 -20.31
N MET A 99 -2.22 -5.35 -19.04
CA MET A 99 -2.75 -6.11 -17.91
C MET A 99 -4.28 -5.97 -17.83
N SER A 100 -4.82 -4.77 -17.99
CA SER A 100 -6.28 -4.55 -17.99
C SER A 100 -6.97 -5.30 -19.13
N LEU A 101 -6.39 -5.30 -20.33
CA LEU A 101 -6.91 -6.03 -21.49
C LEU A 101 -6.97 -7.55 -21.24
N SER A 102 -6.00 -8.13 -20.53
CA SER A 102 -5.98 -9.56 -20.20
C SER A 102 -7.08 -9.96 -19.20
N SER A 103 -7.80 -9.01 -18.59
CA SER A 103 -8.94 -9.30 -17.72
C SER A 103 -10.22 -9.64 -18.50
N THR A 104 -10.20 -9.53 -19.83
CA THR A 104 -11.32 -9.91 -20.72
C THR A 104 -11.65 -11.40 -20.53
N GLU A 105 -12.94 -11.72 -20.48
CA GLU A 105 -13.42 -13.10 -20.33
C GLU A 105 -13.28 -13.87 -21.66
N TYR A 106 -12.06 -14.25 -22.01
CA TYR A 106 -11.79 -15.11 -23.17
C TYR A 106 -12.14 -16.58 -22.87
N GLY A 107 -12.33 -17.36 -23.93
CA GLY A 107 -12.49 -18.83 -23.81
C GLY A 107 -11.21 -19.51 -23.33
N THR A 108 -11.32 -20.75 -22.83
CA THR A 108 -10.23 -21.55 -22.22
C THR A 108 -9.03 -21.81 -23.13
N GLU A 109 -9.24 -21.80 -24.44
CA GLU A 109 -8.20 -22.02 -25.47
C GLU A 109 -7.46 -20.74 -25.87
N VAL A 110 -7.84 -19.59 -25.31
CA VAL A 110 -7.27 -18.30 -25.68
C VAL A 110 -6.08 -17.99 -24.76
N ASN A 111 -4.97 -17.62 -25.39
CA ASN A 111 -3.77 -17.19 -24.68
C ASN A 111 -3.79 -15.67 -24.49
N GLU A 112 -4.01 -15.20 -23.26
CA GLU A 112 -4.10 -13.77 -22.92
C GLU A 112 -2.78 -13.04 -23.10
N PHE A 113 -1.62 -13.70 -22.98
CA PHE A 113 -0.34 -13.06 -23.32
C PHE A 113 -0.34 -12.53 -24.75
N LYS A 114 -0.79 -13.37 -25.69
CA LYS A 114 -0.88 -12.96 -27.11
C LYS A 114 -1.91 -11.85 -27.31
N LYS A 115 -3.07 -11.94 -26.63
CA LYS A 115 -4.13 -10.92 -26.72
C LYS A 115 -3.69 -9.57 -26.18
N ALA A 116 -2.92 -9.57 -25.09
CA ALA A 116 -2.41 -8.36 -24.47
C ALA A 116 -1.09 -7.86 -25.09
N GLY A 117 -0.48 -8.60 -26.01
CA GLY A 117 0.82 -8.25 -26.58
C GLY A 117 1.96 -8.34 -25.58
N LEU A 118 1.88 -9.29 -24.62
CA LEU A 118 2.90 -9.53 -23.61
C LEU A 118 3.78 -10.72 -23.98
N THR A 119 5.04 -10.66 -23.60
CA THR A 119 6.05 -11.67 -23.92
C THR A 119 6.09 -12.78 -22.86
N MET A 120 5.85 -14.03 -23.32
CA MET A 120 6.01 -15.21 -22.48
C MET A 120 7.49 -15.50 -22.25
N GLN A 121 7.94 -15.46 -21.02
CA GLN A 121 9.28 -15.89 -20.61
C GLN A 121 9.19 -17.18 -19.82
N LYS A 122 10.01 -18.18 -20.17
CA LYS A 122 10.02 -19.48 -19.48
C LYS A 122 10.42 -19.30 -18.02
N SER A 123 9.72 -19.99 -17.13
CA SER A 123 10.07 -20.11 -15.71
C SER A 123 11.15 -21.18 -15.50
N ASP A 124 11.81 -21.11 -14.34
CA ASP A 124 12.92 -22.03 -14.03
C ASP A 124 12.46 -23.22 -13.17
N LEU A 125 11.53 -23.02 -12.23
CA LEU A 125 11.11 -24.01 -11.24
C LEU A 125 9.64 -24.43 -11.36
N VAL A 126 8.84 -23.69 -12.12
CA VAL A 126 7.41 -23.97 -12.36
C VAL A 126 7.08 -23.95 -13.84
N LYS A 127 5.92 -24.51 -14.23
CA LYS A 127 5.52 -24.59 -15.64
C LYS A 127 4.94 -23.30 -16.21
N PRO A 128 4.10 -22.53 -15.47
CA PRO A 128 3.54 -21.29 -15.99
C PRO A 128 4.62 -20.30 -16.39
N PHE A 129 4.36 -19.54 -17.47
CA PHE A 129 5.28 -18.53 -17.99
C PHE A 129 5.30 -17.29 -17.12
N ARG A 130 6.46 -16.63 -17.05
CA ARG A 130 6.62 -15.26 -16.53
C ARG A 130 6.21 -14.25 -17.59
N VAL A 131 5.79 -13.06 -17.18
CA VAL A 131 5.62 -11.87 -18.05
C VAL A 131 6.96 -11.14 -18.12
N ALA A 132 7.60 -11.13 -19.31
CA ALA A 132 8.94 -10.54 -19.46
C ALA A 132 8.98 -9.02 -19.16
N GLU A 133 7.89 -8.32 -19.40
CA GLU A 133 7.73 -6.88 -19.15
C GLU A 133 7.65 -6.55 -17.67
N SER A 134 7.17 -7.47 -16.81
CA SER A 134 7.02 -7.25 -15.38
C SER A 134 8.36 -6.97 -14.68
N PRO A 135 8.42 -5.96 -13.78
CA PRO A 135 9.65 -5.64 -13.05
C PRO A 135 10.06 -6.69 -12.02
N VAL A 136 9.07 -7.43 -11.45
CA VAL A 136 9.31 -8.51 -10.49
C VAL A 136 8.38 -9.67 -10.77
N GLN A 137 8.92 -10.91 -10.80
CA GLN A 137 8.14 -12.11 -10.99
C GLN A 137 8.44 -13.13 -9.88
N PHE A 138 7.40 -13.72 -9.31
CA PHE A 138 7.48 -14.73 -8.27
C PHE A 138 7.01 -16.08 -8.83
N GLU A 139 7.91 -17.05 -8.93
CA GLU A 139 7.54 -18.43 -9.20
C GLU A 139 7.05 -19.08 -7.90
N CYS A 140 5.84 -19.63 -7.91
CA CYS A 140 5.19 -20.10 -6.71
C CYS A 140 4.63 -21.53 -6.87
N LYS A 141 4.69 -22.29 -5.77
CA LYS A 141 3.92 -23.52 -5.56
C LYS A 141 2.66 -23.20 -4.77
N VAL A 142 1.51 -23.66 -5.24
CA VAL A 142 0.25 -23.48 -4.51
C VAL A 142 0.17 -24.57 -3.44
N THR A 143 0.19 -24.16 -2.18
CA THR A 143 0.17 -25.08 -1.03
C THR A 143 -1.24 -25.38 -0.54
N LYS A 144 -2.18 -24.43 -0.74
CA LYS A 144 -3.57 -24.56 -0.32
C LYS A 144 -4.47 -23.66 -1.16
N VAL A 145 -5.70 -24.11 -1.40
CA VAL A 145 -6.80 -23.27 -1.88
C VAL A 145 -7.95 -23.38 -0.88
N GLU A 146 -8.44 -22.23 -0.38
CA GLU A 146 -9.53 -22.17 0.59
C GLU A 146 -10.70 -21.34 0.06
N ALA A 147 -11.84 -21.97 -0.13
CA ALA A 147 -13.05 -21.29 -0.54
C ALA A 147 -13.72 -20.61 0.66
N LEU A 148 -13.98 -19.30 0.56
CA LEU A 148 -14.66 -18.52 1.60
C LEU A 148 -16.19 -18.64 1.54
N GLY A 149 -16.72 -19.25 0.48
CA GLY A 149 -18.14 -19.47 0.28
C GLY A 149 -18.41 -20.18 -1.05
N LYS A 150 -19.69 -20.46 -1.32
CA LYS A 150 -20.14 -21.23 -2.50
C LYS A 150 -20.90 -20.38 -3.53
N ASP A 151 -21.29 -19.16 -3.16
CA ASP A 151 -22.15 -18.31 -3.97
C ASP A 151 -21.35 -17.28 -4.77
N GLY A 152 -22.00 -16.62 -5.73
CA GLY A 152 -21.39 -15.57 -6.56
C GLY A 152 -20.85 -14.42 -5.70
N GLY A 153 -19.61 -14.01 -5.96
CA GLY A 153 -18.87 -13.03 -5.19
C GLY A 153 -17.97 -13.61 -4.10
N ALA A 154 -18.14 -14.90 -3.74
CA ALA A 154 -17.27 -15.57 -2.77
C ALA A 154 -15.82 -15.67 -3.30
N GLY A 155 -14.86 -15.31 -2.45
CA GLY A 155 -13.43 -15.43 -2.72
C GLY A 155 -12.92 -16.85 -2.57
N ASN A 156 -11.77 -17.13 -3.19
CA ASN A 156 -11.03 -18.37 -3.03
C ASN A 156 -9.57 -18.03 -2.75
N LEU A 157 -9.11 -18.20 -1.51
CA LEU A 157 -7.75 -17.87 -1.13
C LEU A 157 -6.76 -18.90 -1.72
N VAL A 158 -5.88 -18.45 -2.61
CA VAL A 158 -4.82 -19.25 -3.20
C VAL A 158 -3.52 -18.95 -2.47
N PHE A 159 -3.07 -19.87 -1.61
CA PHE A 159 -1.83 -19.76 -0.85
C PHE A 159 -0.66 -20.19 -1.75
N SER A 160 0.19 -19.25 -2.06
CA SER A 160 1.27 -19.41 -3.04
C SER A 160 2.62 -19.21 -2.35
N GLU A 161 3.34 -20.32 -2.11
CA GLU A 161 4.69 -20.29 -1.56
C GLU A 161 5.68 -19.91 -2.66
N VAL A 162 6.42 -18.83 -2.44
CA VAL A 162 7.42 -18.34 -3.38
C VAL A 162 8.64 -19.26 -3.35
N VAL A 163 8.97 -19.85 -4.49
CA VAL A 163 10.13 -20.76 -4.65
C VAL A 163 11.27 -20.10 -5.42
N LYS A 164 11.00 -19.03 -6.18
CA LYS A 164 12.01 -18.22 -6.88
C LYS A 164 11.50 -16.81 -7.13
N ILE A 165 12.42 -15.85 -7.06
CA ILE A 165 12.14 -14.43 -7.35
C ILE A 165 13.04 -14.01 -8.50
N HIS A 166 12.48 -13.31 -9.48
CA HIS A 166 13.19 -12.61 -10.54
C HIS A 166 12.93 -11.12 -10.41
N ILE A 167 13.99 -10.32 -10.38
CA ILE A 167 13.94 -8.87 -10.22
C ILE A 167 14.77 -8.25 -11.32
N LYS A 168 14.22 -7.26 -12.05
CA LYS A 168 15.02 -6.48 -13.00
C LYS A 168 16.03 -5.61 -12.26
N GLU A 169 17.28 -5.66 -12.65
CA GLU A 169 18.33 -4.84 -12.03
C GLU A 169 18.05 -3.34 -12.11
N SER A 170 17.32 -2.91 -13.16
CA SER A 170 16.97 -1.50 -13.39
C SER A 170 16.13 -0.87 -12.29
N ILE A 171 15.42 -1.67 -11.48
CA ILE A 171 14.60 -1.17 -10.37
C ILE A 171 15.31 -1.23 -9.01
N LEU A 172 16.57 -1.67 -8.98
CA LEU A 172 17.36 -1.71 -7.75
C LEU A 172 18.07 -0.37 -7.49
N ASP A 173 18.26 -0.08 -6.22
CA ASP A 173 19.13 1.00 -5.75
C ASP A 173 20.59 0.51 -5.67
N GLU A 174 21.48 1.38 -5.21
CA GLU A 174 22.91 1.09 -5.04
C GLU A 174 23.22 0.02 -3.98
N ASN A 175 22.28 -0.25 -3.08
CA ASN A 175 22.38 -1.26 -2.03
C ASN A 175 21.75 -2.59 -2.44
N GLY A 176 21.19 -2.69 -3.65
CA GLY A 176 20.49 -3.86 -4.14
C GLY A 176 19.06 -4.02 -3.60
N ALA A 177 18.50 -3.00 -2.95
CA ALA A 177 17.10 -2.97 -2.54
C ALA A 177 16.21 -2.44 -3.68
N ILE A 178 14.92 -2.82 -3.65
CA ILE A 178 13.95 -2.31 -4.64
C ILE A 178 13.67 -0.82 -4.36
N ASP A 179 14.01 0.02 -5.32
CA ASP A 179 13.75 1.46 -5.30
C ASP A 179 12.25 1.70 -5.59
N GLN A 180 11.54 2.35 -4.65
CA GLN A 180 10.11 2.57 -4.72
C GLN A 180 9.68 3.53 -5.84
N TYR A 181 10.59 4.39 -6.31
CA TYR A 181 10.33 5.26 -7.46
C TYR A 181 10.56 4.53 -8.79
N LYS A 182 11.63 3.71 -8.87
CA LYS A 182 11.99 2.98 -10.09
C LYS A 182 11.04 1.83 -10.42
N ILE A 183 10.49 1.14 -9.42
CA ILE A 183 9.55 0.03 -9.65
C ILE A 183 8.22 0.51 -10.23
N ASP A 184 7.85 1.76 -10.01
CA ASP A 184 6.69 2.45 -10.60
C ASP A 184 5.38 1.66 -10.55
N GLN A 185 5.11 1.05 -9.39
CA GLN A 185 3.94 0.20 -9.19
C GLN A 185 2.63 0.94 -9.38
N VAL A 186 1.64 0.22 -9.90
CA VAL A 186 0.25 0.64 -9.90
C VAL A 186 -0.57 -0.23 -8.96
N ALA A 187 -1.60 0.37 -8.36
CA ALA A 187 -2.52 -0.34 -7.50
C ALA A 187 -3.97 -0.02 -7.84
N ARG A 188 -4.86 -0.99 -7.59
CA ARG A 188 -6.29 -0.87 -7.88
C ARG A 188 -7.01 -0.13 -6.78
N MET A 189 -7.87 0.83 -7.15
CA MET A 189 -8.79 1.55 -6.28
C MET A 189 -10.23 1.07 -6.50
N GLY A 190 -11.21 1.80 -6.03
CA GLY A 190 -12.63 1.55 -6.32
C GLY A 190 -13.02 1.86 -7.76
N GLY A 191 -14.06 1.22 -8.26
CA GLY A 191 -14.55 1.42 -9.63
C GLY A 191 -13.47 1.15 -10.69
N ASN A 192 -13.23 2.09 -11.59
CA ASN A 192 -12.21 2.00 -12.64
C ASN A 192 -10.90 2.74 -12.30
N TRP A 193 -10.75 3.18 -11.06
CA TRP A 193 -9.59 3.95 -10.65
C TRP A 193 -8.39 3.08 -10.33
N TYR A 194 -7.23 3.60 -10.65
CA TYR A 194 -5.91 3.11 -10.25
C TYR A 194 -5.12 4.25 -9.62
N THR A 195 -4.14 3.92 -8.81
CA THR A 195 -3.11 4.86 -8.36
C THR A 195 -1.75 4.41 -8.87
N ARG A 196 -0.91 5.38 -9.23
CA ARG A 196 0.51 5.20 -9.53
C ARG A 196 1.27 5.52 -8.25
N ALA A 197 1.94 4.52 -7.67
CA ALA A 197 2.45 4.62 -6.31
C ALA A 197 3.51 5.72 -6.15
N ASN A 198 4.42 5.87 -7.12
CA ASN A 198 5.54 6.79 -7.03
C ASN A 198 5.17 8.28 -7.04
N THR A 199 3.96 8.65 -7.49
CA THR A 199 3.54 10.07 -7.59
C THR A 199 3.12 10.70 -6.27
N GLY A 200 2.87 9.88 -5.23
CA GLY A 200 2.40 10.34 -3.93
C GLY A 200 3.17 9.73 -2.76
N LEU A 201 4.39 9.26 -3.00
CA LEU A 201 5.22 8.70 -1.93
C LEU A 201 5.61 9.78 -0.94
N PHE A 202 5.50 9.46 0.34
CA PHE A 202 6.04 10.24 1.45
C PHE A 202 6.58 9.26 2.50
N GLU A 203 7.58 9.70 3.22
CA GLU A 203 8.22 8.86 4.22
C GLU A 203 7.64 9.12 5.61
N VAL A 204 7.32 8.03 6.34
CA VAL A 204 6.96 8.07 7.75
C VAL A 204 7.90 7.13 8.50
N PRO A 205 8.89 7.65 9.22
CA PRO A 205 9.82 6.84 10.00
C PRO A 205 9.08 6.01 11.05
N LYS A 206 9.39 4.71 11.11
CA LYS A 206 8.80 3.83 12.13
C LYS A 206 9.45 4.08 13.49
N PRO A 207 8.68 4.24 14.58
CA PRO A 207 9.21 4.46 15.93
C PRO A 207 9.70 3.13 16.58
N LEU A 208 10.56 2.38 15.87
CA LEU A 208 11.00 1.05 16.31
C LEU A 208 12.20 1.08 17.28
N SER A 209 12.94 2.20 17.30
CA SER A 209 14.20 2.34 18.05
C SER A 209 14.10 3.31 19.23
N SER A 210 12.98 4.04 19.36
CA SER A 210 12.80 5.05 20.41
C SER A 210 11.41 4.89 21.06
N LEU A 211 11.35 5.14 22.38
CA LEU A 211 10.09 5.25 23.11
C LEU A 211 9.63 6.70 23.06
N GLY A 212 8.71 7.00 22.12
CA GLY A 212 8.11 8.33 22.05
C GLY A 212 7.33 8.66 23.33
N ILE A 213 7.34 9.95 23.72
CA ILE A 213 6.62 10.43 24.89
C ILE A 213 5.09 10.27 24.78
N GLY A 214 4.57 10.14 23.52
CA GLY A 214 3.14 10.08 23.22
C GLY A 214 2.45 11.43 23.20
N VAL A 215 1.31 11.49 22.51
CA VAL A 215 0.48 12.72 22.38
C VAL A 215 -0.10 13.16 23.73
N ASP A 216 -0.34 12.22 24.64
CA ASP A 216 -0.86 12.48 26.00
C ASP A 216 0.08 13.30 26.87
N GLN A 217 1.38 13.25 26.59
CA GLN A 217 2.40 14.05 27.31
C GLN A 217 2.66 15.41 26.67
N ILE A 218 2.06 15.73 25.53
CA ILE A 218 2.13 17.06 24.94
C ILE A 218 1.32 18.04 25.79
N PRO A 219 1.85 19.23 26.14
CA PRO A 219 1.12 20.24 26.90
C PRO A 219 -0.25 20.54 26.29
N GLU A 220 -1.25 20.76 27.16
CA GLU A 220 -2.66 20.84 26.75
C GLU A 220 -2.95 21.96 25.77
N ASP A 221 -2.33 23.13 25.95
CA ASP A 221 -2.43 24.29 25.06
C ASP A 221 -1.92 23.98 23.65
N ILE A 222 -0.83 23.23 23.53
CA ILE A 222 -0.29 22.74 22.24
C ILE A 222 -1.20 21.65 21.67
N ARG A 223 -1.59 20.69 22.48
CA ARG A 223 -2.44 19.56 22.08
C ARG A 223 -3.82 19.98 21.61
N LYS A 224 -4.38 21.06 22.17
CA LYS A 224 -5.67 21.64 21.78
C LYS A 224 -5.55 22.77 20.75
N SER A 225 -4.41 22.89 20.08
CA SER A 225 -4.21 23.86 19.02
C SER A 225 -5.27 23.75 17.93
N ASN A 226 -5.78 24.88 17.46
CA ASN A 226 -6.66 24.96 16.29
C ASN A 226 -5.88 25.01 14.96
N VAL A 227 -4.55 24.91 15.01
CA VAL A 227 -3.63 24.96 13.87
C VAL A 227 -3.02 23.58 13.63
N LEU A 228 -2.46 22.97 14.69
CA LEU A 228 -1.78 21.67 14.58
C LEU A 228 -2.80 20.57 14.30
N THR A 229 -2.45 19.71 13.36
CA THR A 229 -3.23 18.53 12.97
C THR A 229 -2.90 17.31 13.86
N GLY A 230 -3.68 16.21 13.73
CA GLY A 230 -3.34 14.96 14.37
C GLY A 230 -1.99 14.39 13.93
N ASN A 231 -1.58 14.61 12.67
CA ASN A 231 -0.26 14.21 12.17
C ASN A 231 0.86 15.02 12.85
N ASP A 232 0.68 16.33 13.01
CA ASP A 232 1.64 17.21 13.70
C ASP A 232 1.84 16.74 15.14
N LEU A 233 0.74 16.44 15.85
CA LEU A 233 0.78 15.93 17.22
C LEU A 233 1.45 14.53 17.28
N GLY A 234 1.21 13.68 16.28
CA GLY A 234 1.88 12.39 16.15
C GLY A 234 3.40 12.53 16.00
N MET A 235 3.87 13.47 15.18
CA MET A 235 5.30 13.78 15.03
C MET A 235 5.91 14.32 16.33
N LEU A 236 5.23 15.26 17.00
CA LEU A 236 5.65 15.80 18.29
C LEU A 236 5.69 14.72 19.38
N GLY A 237 4.75 13.78 19.40
CA GLY A 237 4.70 12.66 20.35
C GLY A 237 5.78 11.60 20.12
N ASN A 238 6.41 11.59 18.95
CA ASN A 238 7.39 10.56 18.57
C ASN A 238 8.84 10.97 18.88
N ILE A 239 9.09 11.64 20.01
CA ILE A 239 10.41 11.96 20.52
C ILE A 239 10.60 11.31 21.90
N GLU A 240 11.82 10.94 22.25
CA GLU A 240 12.11 10.32 23.57
C GLU A 240 12.06 11.31 24.73
N LYS A 241 12.42 12.57 24.45
CA LYS A 241 12.53 13.62 25.47
C LYS A 241 12.29 14.99 24.84
N THR A 242 11.51 15.82 25.52
CA THR A 242 11.31 17.23 25.15
C THR A 242 12.60 18.04 25.32
N PRO A 243 12.84 19.08 24.50
CA PRO A 243 13.98 19.98 24.69
C PRO A 243 14.03 20.61 26.08
N SER A 244 15.23 20.77 26.60
CA SER A 244 15.47 21.46 27.87
C SER A 244 15.25 22.95 27.76
N LYS A 245 15.10 23.62 28.93
CA LYS A 245 14.97 25.08 28.99
C LYS A 245 16.16 25.79 28.32
N GLU A 246 17.37 25.30 28.55
CA GLU A 246 18.58 25.86 27.98
C GLU A 246 18.59 25.75 26.44
N GLU A 247 18.18 24.60 25.90
CA GLU A 247 18.07 24.39 24.45
C GLU A 247 17.03 25.31 23.82
N VAL A 248 15.91 25.55 24.49
CA VAL A 248 14.88 26.48 24.02
C VAL A 248 15.39 27.93 24.05
N LEU A 249 16.05 28.35 25.14
CA LEU A 249 16.59 29.71 25.23
C LEU A 249 17.66 29.97 24.18
N LYS A 250 18.58 29.04 23.98
CA LYS A 250 19.57 29.12 22.92
C LYS A 250 18.94 29.23 21.55
N PHE A 251 17.92 28.42 21.26
CA PHE A 251 17.18 28.49 20.00
C PHE A 251 16.51 29.86 19.79
N LEU A 252 15.96 30.44 20.84
CA LEU A 252 15.37 31.79 20.79
C LEU A 252 16.41 32.86 20.49
N ASP A 253 17.65 32.75 20.96
CA ASP A 253 18.72 33.71 20.64
C ASP A 253 19.08 33.71 19.17
N GLU A 254 18.97 32.58 18.52
CA GLU A 254 19.29 32.40 17.10
C GLU A 254 18.08 32.74 16.18
N HIS A 255 16.84 32.78 16.71
CA HIS A 255 15.58 32.92 15.92
C HIS A 255 14.80 34.17 16.32
N VAL A 256 15.18 35.30 15.77
CA VAL A 256 14.55 36.64 16.01
C VAL A 256 13.05 36.63 15.70
N GLU A 257 12.64 35.84 14.72
CA GLU A 257 11.25 35.76 14.25
C GLU A 257 10.32 35.18 15.33
N ILE A 258 10.76 34.15 16.04
CA ILE A 258 10.00 33.55 17.15
C ILE A 258 9.87 34.55 18.30
N ARG A 259 10.94 35.26 18.65
CA ARG A 259 10.90 36.32 19.67
C ARG A 259 9.89 37.39 19.33
N ARG A 260 9.77 37.76 18.07
CA ARG A 260 8.77 38.73 17.57
C ARG A 260 7.35 38.18 17.75
N LEU A 261 7.10 36.92 17.43
CA LEU A 261 5.78 36.27 17.61
C LEU A 261 5.39 36.22 19.09
N LEU A 262 6.32 35.86 19.96
CA LEU A 262 6.11 35.86 21.40
C LEU A 262 5.79 37.26 21.94
N SER A 263 6.50 38.30 21.48
CA SER A 263 6.26 39.71 21.90
C SER A 263 4.90 40.22 21.41
N ALA A 264 4.36 39.68 20.32
CA ALA A 264 3.04 40.01 19.81
C ALA A 264 1.91 39.23 20.45
N ASP A 265 2.22 38.27 21.36
CA ASP A 265 1.28 37.32 21.98
C ASP A 265 0.43 36.54 20.95
N ASP A 266 0.97 36.32 19.76
CA ASP A 266 0.28 35.64 18.66
C ASP A 266 0.55 34.14 18.65
N GLN A 267 -0.09 33.44 19.57
CA GLN A 267 0.03 31.97 19.71
C GLN A 267 -0.37 31.23 18.43
N LYS A 268 -1.34 31.77 17.69
CA LYS A 268 -1.77 31.14 16.42
C LYS A 268 -0.67 31.15 15.36
N GLN A 269 0.07 32.26 15.24
CA GLN A 269 1.20 32.33 14.30
C GLN A 269 2.39 31.51 14.78
N LEU A 270 2.62 31.42 16.09
CA LEU A 270 3.64 30.55 16.67
C LEU A 270 3.36 29.08 16.32
N HIS A 271 2.11 28.62 16.45
CA HIS A 271 1.73 27.25 16.07
C HIS A 271 1.85 27.03 14.55
N LYS A 272 1.52 28.03 13.71
CA LYS A 272 1.76 27.93 12.26
C LYS A 272 3.24 27.83 11.91
N TYR A 273 4.07 28.60 12.60
CA TYR A 273 5.52 28.51 12.43
C TYR A 273 6.04 27.11 12.78
N ALA A 274 5.61 26.57 13.92
CA ALA A 274 5.96 25.22 14.32
C ALA A 274 5.44 24.16 13.34
N GLN A 275 4.23 24.32 12.78
CA GLN A 275 3.69 23.46 11.75
C GLN A 275 4.57 23.44 10.50
N GLY A 276 5.03 24.60 10.02
CA GLY A 276 5.99 24.67 8.91
C GLY A 276 7.31 23.93 9.19
N LEU A 277 7.80 24.01 10.44
CA LEU A 277 8.98 23.21 10.83
C LEU A 277 8.69 21.68 10.82
N LEU A 278 7.48 21.26 11.19
CA LEU A 278 7.08 19.86 11.12
C LEU A 278 6.95 19.37 9.67
N GLU A 279 6.41 20.19 8.77
CA GLU A 279 6.37 19.92 7.33
C GLU A 279 7.78 19.71 6.74
N ASP A 280 8.77 20.45 7.26
CA ASP A 280 10.19 20.29 6.95
C ASP A 280 10.88 19.14 7.72
N ASN A 281 10.14 18.34 8.48
CA ASN A 281 10.63 17.26 9.36
C ASN A 281 11.61 17.73 10.47
N LYS A 282 11.55 19.01 10.87
CA LYS A 282 12.37 19.63 11.93
C LYS A 282 11.68 19.56 13.29
N VAL A 283 11.41 18.34 13.76
CA VAL A 283 10.57 18.10 14.96
C VAL A 283 11.12 18.74 16.23
N LEU A 284 12.42 18.67 16.46
CA LEU A 284 13.04 19.28 17.66
C LEU A 284 12.99 20.80 17.63
N GLU A 285 13.11 21.41 16.47
CA GLU A 285 12.97 22.87 16.31
C GLU A 285 11.51 23.29 16.53
N ALA A 286 10.54 22.54 16.02
CA ALA A 286 9.12 22.76 16.27
C ALA A 286 8.81 22.70 17.77
N TRP A 287 9.35 21.72 18.49
CA TRP A 287 9.23 21.66 19.95
C TRP A 287 9.81 22.88 20.65
N LYS A 288 11.02 23.33 20.26
CA LYS A 288 11.64 24.51 20.83
C LYS A 288 10.79 25.77 20.62
N ALA A 289 10.23 25.93 19.43
CA ALA A 289 9.32 27.03 19.13
C ALA A 289 8.05 26.99 20.00
N LEU A 290 7.41 25.81 20.11
CA LEU A 290 6.18 25.63 20.90
C LEU A 290 6.39 25.81 22.42
N LEU A 291 7.55 25.39 22.95
CA LEU A 291 7.89 25.54 24.34
C LEU A 291 8.36 26.96 24.69
N ALA A 292 8.72 27.77 23.71
CA ALA A 292 9.25 29.13 23.93
C ALA A 292 8.29 30.01 24.72
N ASP A 293 7.01 30.01 24.41
CA ASP A 293 5.98 30.78 25.12
C ASP A 293 5.88 30.38 26.61
N ARG A 294 6.04 29.10 26.92
CA ARG A 294 5.96 28.56 28.29
C ARG A 294 7.21 28.83 29.14
N ILE A 295 8.34 29.12 28.51
CA ILE A 295 9.61 29.35 29.18
C ILE A 295 9.86 30.83 29.40
N THR A 296 9.27 31.68 28.55
CA THR A 296 9.45 33.14 28.62
C THR A 296 8.37 33.84 29.43
N ARG A 297 7.23 33.21 29.70
CA ARG A 297 6.21 33.64 30.67
C ARG A 297 6.59 33.16 32.05
#